data_3a8491743fbbe5e50281bbbaff0ab4ed
#
_entry.id   3a8491743fbbe5e50281bbbaff0ab4ed
#
_cell.length_a   1.000
_cell.length_b   1.000
_cell.length_c   1.000
_cell.angle_alpha   90.00
_cell.angle_beta   90.00
_cell.angle_gamma   90.00
#
_symmetry.space_group_name_H-M   'P 1'
#
loop_
_entity.id
_entity.type
_entity.pdbx_description
1 polymer ?
#
loop_
_entity_poly.entity_id
_entity_poly.type
_entity_poly.pdbx_seq_one_letter_code
_entity_poly.pdbx_strand_id
1 'polypeptide(L)'
;MKDFSDELRVTGEYRVPGIYGASDSIVPKYNFPITPKENMVRMLKGENPLWVPNQILDNNAVQPLVMPDARARNFGGTDWFGIEWQYEPKSMASMVRPGTRRLSEISRWREEIVWPDLGEIDWKKDYEEHYKHCLSPDRLTYFVVVNGLFERTADLMSFEDALMALVEEPEELAGFYDRLAEWHIELFRIAREVYHADMILFHDDMGTQISTFFSPETYRQIFLPQYQKLTKACHDMDMFICVHSCGCVGALVPLMIEAGFDAWEGQESANDLKEVMDRYGKSLAECVYFELTEEMSGEEAKAVVHKYVDELGADRRFACRLFDYKKERGFSMSEELYLYSRMKYLE
;
A
#
# COMPACT_ATOMS: atom_id res chain seq x y z
N MET A 1 -28.36 5.37 -23.17
CA MET A 1 -27.30 5.15 -22.16
C MET A 1 -27.72 3.93 -21.37
N LYS A 2 -26.85 2.97 -21.12
CA LYS A 2 -27.16 1.79 -20.29
C LYS A 2 -27.33 2.26 -18.84
N ASP A 3 -28.42 1.85 -18.19
CA ASP A 3 -28.67 2.18 -16.78
C ASP A 3 -28.05 1.11 -15.88
N PHE A 4 -27.22 1.52 -14.95
CA PHE A 4 -26.53 0.67 -13.97
C PHE A 4 -27.05 0.87 -12.54
N SER A 5 -28.15 1.60 -12.34
CA SER A 5 -28.67 1.96 -11.02
C SER A 5 -29.04 0.73 -10.17
N ASP A 6 -29.51 -0.37 -10.78
CA ASP A 6 -29.81 -1.61 -10.04
C ASP A 6 -28.54 -2.30 -9.50
N GLU A 7 -27.38 -2.06 -10.13
CA GLU A 7 -26.08 -2.58 -9.64
C GLU A 7 -25.68 -1.90 -8.32
N LEU A 8 -26.20 -0.70 -8.02
CA LEU A 8 -25.99 0.03 -6.75
C LEU A 8 -27.07 -0.27 -5.68
N ARG A 9 -27.97 -1.20 -5.93
CA ARG A 9 -28.93 -1.63 -4.90
C ARG A 9 -28.18 -2.30 -3.74
N VAL A 10 -28.33 -1.78 -2.53
CA VAL A 10 -27.72 -2.34 -1.32
C VAL A 10 -28.33 -3.71 -1.00
N THR A 11 -27.50 -4.72 -0.86
CA THR A 11 -27.87 -6.11 -0.57
C THR A 11 -27.42 -6.55 0.81
N GLY A 12 -26.62 -5.76 1.50
CA GLY A 12 -26.06 -6.03 2.83
C GLY A 12 -24.99 -5.01 3.20
N GLU A 13 -24.14 -5.36 4.13
CA GLU A 13 -23.07 -4.52 4.63
C GLU A 13 -21.77 -5.32 4.75
N TYR A 14 -20.63 -4.64 4.64
CA TYR A 14 -19.31 -5.15 4.99
C TYR A 14 -18.78 -4.38 6.20
N ARG A 15 -18.14 -5.10 7.12
CA ARG A 15 -17.30 -4.48 8.13
C ARG A 15 -15.87 -4.42 7.58
N VAL A 16 -15.25 -3.25 7.61
CA VAL A 16 -13.88 -3.02 7.14
C VAL A 16 -13.00 -2.73 8.34
N PRO A 17 -12.00 -3.56 8.60
CA PRO A 17 -11.04 -3.28 9.66
C PRO A 17 -10.31 -1.95 9.42
N GLY A 18 -10.12 -1.19 10.49
CA GLY A 18 -9.32 0.02 10.43
C GLY A 18 -7.82 -0.30 10.29
N ILE A 19 -7.12 0.52 9.54
CA ILE A 19 -5.65 0.51 9.43
C ILE A 19 -5.11 1.89 9.78
N TYR A 20 -3.81 1.99 10.01
CA TYR A 20 -3.15 3.25 10.41
C TYR A 20 -3.79 3.93 11.61
N GLY A 21 -4.24 3.12 12.59
CA GLY A 21 -4.88 3.64 13.80
C GLY A 21 -6.35 4.06 13.64
N ALA A 22 -6.92 3.94 12.45
CA ALA A 22 -8.34 4.22 12.23
C ALA A 22 -9.23 3.14 12.87
N SER A 23 -10.47 3.52 13.21
CA SER A 23 -11.49 2.58 13.67
C SER A 23 -12.09 1.80 12.50
N ASP A 24 -12.65 0.62 12.81
CA ASP A 24 -13.44 -0.14 11.85
C ASP A 24 -14.59 0.71 11.29
N SER A 25 -14.92 0.48 10.03
CA SER A 25 -16.04 1.12 9.36
C SER A 25 -17.05 0.11 8.82
N ILE A 26 -18.26 0.57 8.56
CA ILE A 26 -19.32 -0.21 7.89
C ILE A 26 -19.54 0.42 6.52
N VAL A 27 -19.47 -0.39 5.47
CA VAL A 27 -19.67 0.03 4.10
C VAL A 27 -20.76 -0.80 3.42
N PRO A 28 -21.51 -0.26 2.46
CA PRO A 28 -22.58 -0.98 1.78
C PRO A 28 -22.02 -2.13 0.92
N LYS A 29 -22.76 -3.25 0.89
CA LYS A 29 -22.60 -4.31 -0.10
C LYS A 29 -23.61 -4.06 -1.22
N TYR A 30 -23.11 -3.75 -2.41
CA TYR A 30 -23.93 -3.50 -3.59
C TYR A 30 -24.20 -4.77 -4.41
N ASN A 31 -25.19 -4.69 -5.31
CA ASN A 31 -25.58 -5.77 -6.23
C ASN A 31 -24.70 -5.77 -7.50
N PHE A 32 -23.39 -5.72 -7.34
CA PHE A 32 -22.45 -5.67 -8.47
C PHE A 32 -22.53 -6.93 -9.34
N PRO A 33 -22.25 -6.84 -10.66
CA PRO A 33 -22.33 -7.97 -11.60
C PRO A 33 -21.27 -9.04 -11.37
N ILE A 34 -20.15 -8.68 -10.76
CA ILE A 34 -19.06 -9.56 -10.30
C ILE A 34 -18.64 -9.11 -8.90
N THR A 35 -17.89 -9.94 -8.18
CA THR A 35 -17.42 -9.55 -6.86
C THR A 35 -16.38 -8.41 -6.96
N PRO A 36 -16.28 -7.52 -5.96
CA PRO A 36 -15.20 -6.53 -5.88
C PRO A 36 -13.83 -7.17 -6.00
N LYS A 37 -13.62 -8.34 -5.38
CA LYS A 37 -12.37 -9.11 -5.51
C LYS A 37 -12.05 -9.46 -6.95
N GLU A 38 -13.03 -10.01 -7.69
CA GLU A 38 -12.82 -10.36 -9.09
C GLU A 38 -12.48 -9.12 -9.92
N ASN A 39 -13.17 -8.00 -9.69
CA ASN A 39 -12.91 -6.75 -10.40
C ASN A 39 -11.51 -6.19 -10.10
N MET A 40 -11.08 -6.22 -8.83
CA MET A 40 -9.73 -5.79 -8.43
C MET A 40 -8.65 -6.69 -9.03
N VAL A 41 -8.84 -8.01 -9.04
CA VAL A 41 -7.91 -8.96 -9.66
C VAL A 41 -7.80 -8.70 -11.17
N ARG A 42 -8.92 -8.44 -11.86
CA ARG A 42 -8.90 -8.07 -13.28
C ARG A 42 -8.09 -6.80 -13.52
N MET A 43 -8.27 -5.79 -12.67
CA MET A 43 -7.50 -4.55 -12.75
C MET A 43 -6.00 -4.79 -12.57
N LEU A 44 -5.59 -5.55 -11.54
CA LEU A 44 -4.19 -5.89 -11.28
C LEU A 44 -3.55 -6.69 -12.41
N LYS A 45 -4.32 -7.55 -13.09
CA LYS A 45 -3.86 -8.35 -14.24
C LYS A 45 -3.98 -7.65 -15.60
N GLY A 46 -4.68 -6.52 -15.68
CA GLY A 46 -5.00 -5.88 -16.95
C GLY A 46 -6.05 -6.64 -17.78
N GLU A 47 -6.97 -7.35 -17.12
CA GLU A 47 -7.98 -8.22 -17.72
C GLU A 47 -9.37 -7.55 -17.80
N ASN A 48 -9.44 -6.29 -18.21
CA ASN A 48 -10.69 -5.54 -18.37
C ASN A 48 -11.60 -5.54 -17.13
N PRO A 49 -11.24 -4.83 -16.08
CA PRO A 49 -12.15 -4.57 -14.95
C PRO A 49 -13.43 -3.88 -15.46
N LEU A 50 -14.53 -4.03 -14.73
CA LEU A 50 -15.82 -3.47 -15.14
C LEU A 50 -16.02 -2.04 -14.63
N TRP A 51 -15.33 -1.64 -13.57
CA TRP A 51 -15.32 -0.30 -12.98
C TRP A 51 -13.97 -0.01 -12.33
N VAL A 52 -13.69 1.25 -12.01
CA VAL A 52 -12.52 1.64 -11.21
C VAL A 52 -12.72 1.16 -9.76
N PRO A 53 -11.89 0.23 -9.26
CA PRO A 53 -12.01 -0.22 -7.88
C PRO A 53 -11.77 0.92 -6.88
N ASN A 54 -12.63 1.02 -5.87
CA ASN A 54 -12.40 1.86 -4.70
C ASN A 54 -11.93 1.00 -3.53
N GLN A 55 -10.65 1.08 -3.18
CA GLN A 55 -10.04 0.22 -2.17
C GLN A 55 -10.73 0.28 -0.80
N ILE A 56 -11.39 1.41 -0.46
CA ILE A 56 -12.15 1.53 0.80
C ILE A 56 -13.38 0.63 0.79
N LEU A 57 -14.09 0.57 -0.35
CA LEU A 57 -15.31 -0.23 -0.48
C LEU A 57 -15.02 -1.65 -0.93
N ASP A 58 -14.02 -1.84 -1.81
CA ASP A 58 -13.83 -3.07 -2.56
C ASP A 58 -12.81 -4.03 -1.93
N ASN A 59 -11.99 -3.56 -0.98
CA ASN A 59 -10.94 -4.38 -0.35
C ASN A 59 -11.18 -4.60 1.15
N ASN A 60 -10.65 -5.72 1.65
CA ASN A 60 -10.38 -5.92 3.07
C ASN A 60 -8.97 -5.42 3.37
N ALA A 61 -8.83 -4.58 4.39
CA ALA A 61 -7.52 -4.10 4.86
C ALA A 61 -7.11 -4.87 6.12
N VAL A 62 -5.85 -5.31 6.19
CA VAL A 62 -5.31 -6.04 7.35
C VAL A 62 -4.00 -5.39 7.78
N GLN A 63 -3.97 -4.86 8.99
CA GLN A 63 -2.77 -4.34 9.65
C GLN A 63 -2.81 -4.73 11.14
N PRO A 64 -2.40 -5.96 11.48
CA PRO A 64 -2.52 -6.47 12.84
C PRO A 64 -1.72 -5.65 13.85
N LEU A 65 -2.39 -5.17 14.90
CA LEU A 65 -1.72 -4.41 15.97
C LEU A 65 -0.88 -5.29 16.91
N VAL A 66 -0.93 -6.60 16.76
CA VAL A 66 0.05 -7.50 17.39
C VAL A 66 1.43 -7.35 16.76
N MET A 67 1.53 -6.82 15.54
CA MET A 67 2.80 -6.42 14.94
C MET A 67 3.34 -5.18 15.66
N PRO A 68 4.50 -5.27 16.33
CA PRO A 68 5.11 -4.11 16.99
C PRO A 68 5.32 -2.92 16.06
N ASP A 69 5.69 -3.15 14.78
CA ASP A 69 5.85 -2.09 13.78
C ASP A 69 4.54 -1.33 13.53
N ALA A 70 3.44 -2.05 13.29
CA ALA A 70 2.14 -1.42 13.06
C ALA A 70 1.70 -0.59 14.28
N ARG A 71 1.91 -1.12 15.49
CA ARG A 71 1.58 -0.41 16.72
C ARG A 71 2.47 0.81 16.93
N ALA A 72 3.79 0.68 16.73
CA ALA A 72 4.74 1.76 16.94
C ALA A 72 4.52 2.92 15.95
N ARG A 73 4.30 2.60 14.67
CA ARG A 73 4.00 3.60 13.63
C ARG A 73 2.69 4.34 13.89
N ASN A 74 1.67 3.67 14.44
CA ASN A 74 0.36 4.27 14.65
C ASN A 74 0.22 5.01 15.99
N PHE A 75 0.92 4.56 17.04
CA PHE A 75 0.67 5.02 18.41
C PHE A 75 1.94 5.34 19.21
N GLY A 76 3.11 5.16 18.64
CA GLY A 76 4.38 5.21 19.36
C GLY A 76 4.67 3.92 20.12
N GLY A 77 5.82 3.88 20.79
CA GLY A 77 6.33 2.72 21.51
C GLY A 77 7.51 2.09 20.80
N THR A 78 7.76 0.83 21.07
CA THR A 78 8.91 0.10 20.54
C THR A 78 8.46 -0.84 19.42
N ASP A 79 9.17 -0.83 18.30
CA ASP A 79 8.92 -1.72 17.17
C ASP A 79 9.64 -3.07 17.30
N TRP A 80 9.56 -3.93 16.28
CA TRP A 80 10.18 -5.25 16.28
C TRP A 80 11.70 -5.23 16.45
N PHE A 81 12.37 -4.23 15.89
CA PHE A 81 13.82 -4.11 15.94
C PHE A 81 14.31 -3.31 17.17
N GLY A 82 13.39 -2.99 18.08
CA GLY A 82 13.70 -2.26 19.29
C GLY A 82 13.87 -0.75 19.10
N ILE A 83 13.43 -0.21 17.96
CA ILE A 83 13.44 1.22 17.68
C ILE A 83 12.34 1.88 18.50
N GLU A 84 12.65 3.01 19.13
CA GLU A 84 11.68 3.78 19.90
C GLU A 84 10.98 4.82 19.02
N TRP A 85 9.67 4.76 18.97
CA TRP A 85 8.81 5.67 18.21
C TRP A 85 8.04 6.60 19.14
N GLN A 86 7.91 7.85 18.75
CA GLN A 86 7.14 8.86 19.47
C GLN A 86 6.00 9.35 18.58
N TYR A 87 4.76 9.22 19.07
CA TYR A 87 3.59 9.75 18.38
C TYR A 87 3.55 11.28 18.50
N GLU A 88 3.39 11.98 17.37
CA GLU A 88 3.26 13.42 17.27
C GLU A 88 1.80 13.79 16.91
N PRO A 89 1.02 14.31 17.87
CA PRO A 89 -0.41 14.59 17.64
C PRO A 89 -0.68 15.60 16.52
N LYS A 90 0.24 16.51 16.23
CA LYS A 90 0.04 17.54 15.19
C LYS A 90 0.11 16.96 13.78
N SER A 91 1.01 16.03 13.55
CA SER A 91 1.14 15.32 12.28
C SER A 91 0.28 14.06 12.20
N MET A 92 -0.33 13.66 13.35
CA MET A 92 -1.07 12.40 13.51
C MET A 92 -0.25 11.17 13.05
N ALA A 93 1.06 11.21 13.26
CA ALA A 93 2.00 10.17 12.84
C ALA A 93 3.06 9.95 13.92
N SER A 94 3.64 8.76 13.93
CA SER A 94 4.81 8.49 14.79
C SER A 94 6.10 8.71 14.02
N MET A 95 7.11 9.15 14.73
CA MET A 95 8.47 9.33 14.23
C MET A 95 9.45 8.60 15.14
N VAL A 96 10.56 8.14 14.59
CA VAL A 96 11.67 7.60 15.40
C VAL A 96 12.11 8.66 16.40
N ARG A 97 12.23 8.26 17.67
CA ARG A 97 12.60 9.17 18.75
C ARG A 97 14.02 9.70 18.51
N PRO A 98 14.22 11.03 18.46
CA PRO A 98 15.53 11.62 18.24
C PRO A 98 16.58 11.11 19.23
N GLY A 99 17.79 10.85 18.72
CA GLY A 99 18.92 10.40 19.54
C GLY A 99 18.91 8.91 19.89
N THR A 100 17.94 8.13 19.39
CA THR A 100 17.97 6.67 19.50
C THR A 100 18.59 6.06 18.22
N ARG A 101 19.42 5.06 18.42
CA ARG A 101 20.06 4.27 17.37
C ARG A 101 20.05 2.80 17.78
N ARG A 102 19.86 1.90 16.82
CA ARG A 102 20.00 0.45 17.04
C ARG A 102 21.12 -0.16 16.23
N LEU A 103 21.56 0.54 15.20
CA LEU A 103 22.68 0.15 14.37
C LEU A 103 23.68 1.31 14.30
N SER A 104 24.90 1.10 14.74
CA SER A 104 25.93 2.14 14.80
C SER A 104 26.53 2.42 13.42
N GLU A 105 26.82 1.37 12.66
CA GLU A 105 27.36 1.35 11.30
C GLU A 105 26.78 0.16 10.55
N ILE A 106 26.55 0.27 9.24
CA ILE A 106 25.93 -0.82 8.50
C ILE A 106 26.77 -2.10 8.53
N SER A 107 28.09 -2.03 8.49
CA SER A 107 29.02 -3.17 8.58
C SER A 107 28.82 -4.03 9.85
N ARG A 108 28.21 -3.48 10.88
CA ARG A 108 27.96 -4.17 12.15
C ARG A 108 26.58 -4.83 12.28
N TRP A 109 25.77 -4.83 11.24
CA TRP A 109 24.41 -5.35 11.31
C TRP A 109 24.32 -6.81 11.81
N ARG A 110 25.33 -7.63 11.50
CA ARG A 110 25.36 -9.04 11.93
C ARG A 110 25.55 -9.20 13.43
N GLU A 111 26.14 -8.20 14.09
CA GLU A 111 26.43 -8.18 15.52
C GLU A 111 25.37 -7.46 16.34
N GLU A 112 24.86 -6.35 15.81
CA GLU A 112 24.01 -5.41 16.55
C GLU A 112 22.51 -5.66 16.35
N ILE A 113 22.07 -6.24 15.21
CA ILE A 113 20.67 -6.48 14.94
C ILE A 113 20.21 -7.81 15.55
N VAL A 114 19.24 -7.70 16.45
CA VAL A 114 18.48 -8.86 16.94
C VAL A 114 17.28 -9.05 16.04
N TRP A 115 17.29 -10.13 15.25
CA TRP A 115 16.21 -10.45 14.33
C TRP A 115 14.96 -10.88 15.09
N PRO A 116 13.81 -10.25 14.84
CA PRO A 116 12.56 -10.62 15.51
C PRO A 116 12.11 -12.02 15.14
N ASP A 117 11.72 -12.80 16.14
CA ASP A 117 11.10 -14.12 15.93
C ASP A 117 9.60 -13.95 15.71
N LEU A 118 9.15 -14.17 14.48
CA LEU A 118 7.72 -14.09 14.12
C LEU A 118 6.90 -15.22 14.78
N GLY A 119 7.55 -16.29 15.25
CA GLY A 119 6.90 -17.39 15.96
C GLY A 119 6.47 -17.04 17.39
N GLU A 120 6.96 -15.95 17.97
CA GLU A 120 6.52 -15.48 19.31
C GLU A 120 5.12 -14.89 19.32
N ILE A 121 4.54 -14.57 18.15
CA ILE A 121 3.20 -13.99 18.02
C ILE A 121 2.17 -15.08 17.74
N ASP A 122 1.09 -15.09 18.49
CA ASP A 122 -0.07 -15.95 18.21
C ASP A 122 -0.96 -15.31 17.13
N TRP A 123 -0.50 -15.39 15.87
CA TRP A 123 -1.19 -14.85 14.70
C TRP A 123 -2.59 -15.43 14.50
N LYS A 124 -2.78 -16.71 14.83
CA LYS A 124 -4.09 -17.37 14.69
C LYS A 124 -5.08 -16.80 15.68
N LYS A 125 -4.65 -16.55 16.90
CA LYS A 125 -5.49 -15.91 17.91
C LYS A 125 -5.89 -14.50 17.48
N ASP A 126 -4.93 -13.69 16.99
CA ASP A 126 -5.21 -12.35 16.49
C ASP A 126 -6.21 -12.36 15.34
N TYR A 127 -6.05 -13.27 14.37
CA TYR A 127 -7.00 -13.44 13.27
C TYR A 127 -8.40 -13.79 13.77
N GLU A 128 -8.54 -14.78 14.66
CA GLU A 128 -9.82 -15.22 15.20
C GLU A 128 -10.54 -14.10 15.98
N GLU A 129 -9.80 -13.30 16.73
CA GLU A 129 -10.37 -12.25 17.58
C GLU A 129 -10.72 -10.98 16.79
N HIS A 130 -9.91 -10.59 15.79
CA HIS A 130 -10.00 -9.26 15.16
C HIS A 130 -10.43 -9.29 13.69
N TYR A 131 -10.15 -10.35 12.92
CA TYR A 131 -10.29 -10.35 11.46
C TYR A 131 -11.32 -11.35 10.90
N LYS A 132 -11.43 -12.53 11.46
CA LYS A 132 -12.30 -13.61 10.96
C LYS A 132 -13.75 -13.19 10.70
N HIS A 133 -14.27 -12.30 11.50
CA HIS A 133 -15.68 -11.87 11.45
C HIS A 133 -15.93 -10.71 10.48
N CYS A 134 -14.89 -10.13 9.90
CA CYS A 134 -14.98 -8.95 9.03
C CYS A 134 -14.35 -9.13 7.64
N LEU A 135 -13.42 -10.08 7.45
CA LEU A 135 -12.86 -10.32 6.13
C LEU A 135 -13.85 -11.09 5.24
N SER A 136 -14.35 -10.41 4.22
CA SER A 136 -15.28 -11.02 3.25
C SER A 136 -14.52 -11.68 2.10
N PRO A 137 -14.87 -12.91 1.68
CA PRO A 137 -14.26 -13.56 0.52
C PRO A 137 -14.60 -12.87 -0.82
N ASP A 138 -15.64 -12.02 -0.84
CA ASP A 138 -16.02 -11.23 -2.02
C ASP A 138 -15.10 -10.03 -2.28
N ARG A 139 -14.18 -9.73 -1.34
CA ARG A 139 -13.29 -8.58 -1.38
C ARG A 139 -11.84 -9.06 -1.38
N LEU A 140 -10.96 -8.36 -2.10
CA LEU A 140 -9.52 -8.64 -2.08
C LEU A 140 -8.96 -8.26 -0.70
N THR A 141 -8.24 -9.18 -0.08
CA THR A 141 -7.58 -8.94 1.21
C THR A 141 -6.15 -8.49 0.97
N TYR A 142 -5.80 -7.26 1.39
CA TYR A 142 -4.41 -6.83 1.40
C TYR A 142 -3.86 -6.70 2.82
N PHE A 143 -2.61 -7.12 2.98
CA PHE A 143 -1.89 -7.07 4.25
C PHE A 143 -0.83 -5.97 4.18
N VAL A 144 -0.86 -5.06 5.15
CA VAL A 144 0.03 -3.89 5.19
C VAL A 144 1.33 -4.24 5.91
N VAL A 145 2.44 -4.07 5.20
CA VAL A 145 3.80 -4.17 5.74
C VAL A 145 4.45 -2.80 5.66
N VAL A 146 4.74 -2.21 6.81
CA VAL A 146 5.44 -0.93 6.92
C VAL A 146 6.94 -1.16 7.15
N ASN A 147 7.74 -0.12 6.89
CA ASN A 147 9.20 -0.14 7.07
C ASN A 147 9.90 -1.18 6.20
N GLY A 148 9.90 -0.91 4.90
CA GLY A 148 10.58 -1.74 3.89
C GLY A 148 12.11 -1.77 4.04
N LEU A 149 12.84 -1.78 2.95
CA LEU A 149 14.29 -1.93 2.99
C LEU A 149 14.99 -0.63 3.41
N PHE A 150 14.71 0.47 2.68
CA PHE A 150 15.34 1.76 2.95
C PHE A 150 14.81 2.38 4.25
N GLU A 151 13.48 2.41 4.44
CA GLU A 151 12.87 2.95 5.65
C GLU A 151 13.42 2.24 6.90
N ARG A 152 13.50 0.90 6.91
CA ARG A 152 14.06 0.15 8.02
C ARG A 152 15.51 0.55 8.33
N THR A 153 16.33 0.78 7.32
CA THR A 153 17.72 1.20 7.53
C THR A 153 17.78 2.58 8.13
N ALA A 154 16.99 3.52 7.60
CA ALA A 154 16.90 4.88 8.12
C ALA A 154 16.41 4.91 9.57
N ASP A 155 15.45 4.06 9.92
CA ASP A 155 14.94 3.93 11.29
C ASP A 155 15.99 3.37 12.26
N LEU A 156 16.81 2.42 11.81
CA LEU A 156 17.85 1.76 12.63
C LEU A 156 19.06 2.65 12.88
N MET A 157 19.47 3.43 11.88
CA MET A 157 20.72 4.21 11.91
C MET A 157 20.48 5.71 12.08
N SER A 158 19.92 6.31 11.11
CA SER A 158 19.38 7.64 10.85
C SER A 158 19.20 7.77 9.32
N PHE A 159 18.41 8.71 8.88
CA PHE A 159 18.21 8.95 7.46
C PHE A 159 19.55 9.32 6.73
N GLU A 160 20.35 10.17 7.36
CA GLU A 160 21.64 10.61 6.82
C GLU A 160 22.62 9.45 6.68
N ASP A 161 22.79 8.64 7.76
CA ASP A 161 23.71 7.51 7.73
C ASP A 161 23.24 6.40 6.78
N ALA A 162 21.92 6.19 6.64
CA ALA A 162 21.38 5.24 5.66
C ALA A 162 21.72 5.66 4.22
N LEU A 163 21.65 6.98 3.90
CA LEU A 163 22.08 7.49 2.61
C LEU A 163 23.59 7.38 2.40
N MET A 164 24.37 7.62 3.43
CA MET A 164 25.84 7.45 3.37
C MET A 164 26.21 5.98 3.13
N ALA A 165 25.54 5.04 3.78
CA ALA A 165 25.78 3.61 3.61
C ALA A 165 25.54 3.14 2.16
N LEU A 166 24.61 3.74 1.42
CA LEU A 166 24.39 3.44 0.01
C LEU A 166 25.63 3.73 -0.87
N VAL A 167 26.48 4.64 -0.44
CA VAL A 167 27.67 5.09 -1.20
C VAL A 167 28.94 4.46 -0.65
N GLU A 168 29.07 4.40 0.67
CA GLU A 168 30.30 3.99 1.35
C GLU A 168 30.41 2.48 1.55
N GLU A 169 29.29 1.81 1.83
CA GLU A 169 29.27 0.38 2.17
C GLU A 169 28.15 -0.39 1.42
N PRO A 170 28.03 -0.27 0.09
CA PRO A 170 26.92 -0.84 -0.67
C PRO A 170 26.83 -2.37 -0.57
N GLU A 171 27.96 -3.07 -0.43
CA GLU A 171 27.98 -4.52 -0.31
C GLU A 171 27.44 -5.00 1.04
N GLU A 172 27.79 -4.31 2.14
CA GLU A 172 27.24 -4.62 3.46
C GLU A 172 25.74 -4.33 3.52
N LEU A 173 25.32 -3.22 2.91
CA LEU A 173 23.92 -2.87 2.83
C LEU A 173 23.11 -3.90 2.00
N ALA A 174 23.66 -4.35 0.86
CA ALA A 174 23.04 -5.40 0.06
C ALA A 174 22.90 -6.71 0.84
N GLY A 175 23.91 -7.07 1.65
CA GLY A 175 23.85 -8.24 2.54
C GLY A 175 22.81 -8.11 3.64
N PHE A 176 22.66 -6.91 4.22
CA PHE A 176 21.60 -6.62 5.19
C PHE A 176 20.22 -6.73 4.55
N TYR A 177 20.02 -6.15 3.37
CA TYR A 177 18.75 -6.21 2.63
C TYR A 177 18.39 -7.62 2.19
N ASP A 178 19.37 -8.46 1.83
CA ASP A 178 19.11 -9.86 1.52
C ASP A 178 18.50 -10.59 2.72
N ARG A 179 19.07 -10.42 3.91
CA ARG A 179 18.54 -11.00 5.14
C ARG A 179 17.19 -10.38 5.56
N LEU A 180 17.03 -9.08 5.37
CA LEU A 180 15.76 -8.40 5.68
C LEU A 180 14.64 -8.86 4.74
N ALA A 181 14.93 -9.06 3.45
CA ALA A 181 14.00 -9.63 2.50
C ALA A 181 13.56 -11.05 2.89
N GLU A 182 14.47 -11.90 3.38
CA GLU A 182 14.11 -13.23 3.92
C GLU A 182 13.13 -13.13 5.07
N TRP A 183 13.37 -12.22 6.01
CA TRP A 183 12.46 -11.98 7.13
C TRP A 183 11.07 -11.49 6.68
N HIS A 184 11.02 -10.58 5.70
CA HIS A 184 9.74 -10.15 5.13
C HIS A 184 9.00 -11.30 4.43
N ILE A 185 9.71 -12.19 3.73
CA ILE A 185 9.09 -13.37 3.08
C ILE A 185 8.44 -14.30 4.11
N GLU A 186 9.03 -14.47 5.29
CA GLU A 186 8.40 -15.21 6.38
C GLU A 186 7.10 -14.52 6.85
N LEU A 187 7.11 -13.19 6.97
CA LEU A 187 5.90 -12.41 7.30
C LEU A 187 4.83 -12.51 6.18
N PHE A 188 5.23 -12.49 4.91
CA PHE A 188 4.31 -12.67 3.77
C PHE A 188 3.64 -14.06 3.82
N ARG A 189 4.37 -15.09 4.22
CA ARG A 189 3.79 -16.43 4.41
C ARG A 189 2.72 -16.43 5.51
N ILE A 190 2.97 -15.75 6.62
CA ILE A 190 1.98 -15.58 7.69
C ILE A 190 0.76 -14.82 7.17
N ALA A 191 0.96 -13.73 6.43
CA ALA A 191 -0.14 -12.99 5.82
C ALA A 191 -1.01 -13.88 4.91
N ARG A 192 -0.39 -14.74 4.11
CA ARG A 192 -1.10 -15.67 3.24
C ARG A 192 -1.83 -16.77 3.99
N GLU A 193 -1.12 -17.46 4.89
CA GLU A 193 -1.63 -18.67 5.54
C GLU A 193 -2.64 -18.38 6.65
N VAL A 194 -2.48 -17.27 7.37
CA VAL A 194 -3.32 -16.94 8.52
C VAL A 194 -4.43 -15.94 8.17
N TYR A 195 -4.06 -14.84 7.48
CA TYR A 195 -5.01 -13.76 7.15
C TYR A 195 -5.62 -13.91 5.76
N HIS A 196 -5.24 -14.94 5.02
CA HIS A 196 -5.72 -15.22 3.66
C HIS A 196 -5.51 -14.03 2.71
N ALA A 197 -4.37 -13.34 2.89
CA ALA A 197 -4.03 -12.21 2.07
C ALA A 197 -3.93 -12.59 0.58
N ASP A 198 -4.46 -11.73 -0.27
CA ASP A 198 -4.37 -11.83 -1.73
C ASP A 198 -3.31 -10.87 -2.28
N MET A 199 -2.92 -9.87 -1.48
CA MET A 199 -1.96 -8.85 -1.86
C MET A 199 -1.17 -8.38 -0.63
N ILE A 200 0.11 -8.10 -0.82
CA ILE A 200 0.92 -7.35 0.13
C ILE A 200 0.94 -5.88 -0.30
N LEU A 201 0.65 -4.97 0.62
CA LEU A 201 0.95 -3.55 0.48
C LEU A 201 2.25 -3.28 1.24
N PHE A 202 3.33 -3.12 0.48
CA PHE A 202 4.70 -3.00 1.00
C PHE A 202 5.15 -1.55 0.96
N HIS A 203 5.37 -0.96 2.13
CA HIS A 203 5.81 0.43 2.25
C HIS A 203 7.32 0.53 2.28
N ASP A 204 7.86 1.36 1.38
CA ASP A 204 9.27 1.75 1.38
C ASP A 204 9.43 3.11 0.70
N ASP A 205 9.46 4.19 1.47
CA ASP A 205 9.55 5.53 0.95
C ASP A 205 10.93 5.81 0.36
N MET A 206 10.97 6.25 -0.90
CA MET A 206 12.20 6.40 -1.68
C MET A 206 12.41 7.81 -2.24
N GLY A 207 11.59 8.80 -1.83
CA GLY A 207 11.67 10.15 -2.39
C GLY A 207 11.24 11.28 -1.47
N THR A 208 11.75 12.46 -1.78
CA THR A 208 11.25 13.74 -1.29
C THR A 208 10.13 14.25 -2.19
N GLN A 209 9.54 15.40 -1.88
CA GLN A 209 8.52 16.02 -2.74
C GLN A 209 9.04 16.44 -4.13
N ILE A 210 10.35 16.46 -4.35
CA ILE A 210 10.96 16.98 -5.60
C ILE A 210 11.92 16.01 -6.28
N SER A 211 12.36 14.94 -5.61
CA SER A 211 13.33 13.98 -6.17
C SER A 211 13.34 12.67 -5.40
N THR A 212 13.89 11.62 -6.03
CA THR A 212 14.28 10.38 -5.34
C THR A 212 15.40 10.62 -4.33
N PHE A 213 15.49 9.81 -3.27
CA PHE A 213 16.59 9.86 -2.30
C PHE A 213 17.92 9.43 -2.90
N PHE A 214 17.89 8.54 -3.88
CA PHE A 214 19.05 7.96 -4.55
C PHE A 214 18.78 7.81 -6.05
N SER A 215 19.85 7.56 -6.82
CA SER A 215 19.77 7.44 -8.27
C SER A 215 19.07 6.14 -8.71
N PRO A 216 18.49 6.10 -9.93
CA PRO A 216 18.01 4.84 -10.52
C PRO A 216 19.10 3.77 -10.61
N GLU A 217 20.37 4.16 -10.78
CA GLU A 217 21.50 3.21 -10.80
C GLU A 217 21.71 2.58 -9.41
N THR A 218 21.66 3.38 -8.34
CA THR A 218 21.73 2.89 -6.96
C THR A 218 20.59 1.92 -6.67
N TYR A 219 19.35 2.27 -7.11
CA TYR A 219 18.20 1.37 -7.00
C TYR A 219 18.48 0.03 -7.70
N ARG A 220 18.98 0.07 -8.92
CA ARG A 220 19.28 -1.12 -9.73
C ARG A 220 20.30 -2.04 -9.06
N GLN A 221 21.34 -1.45 -8.49
CA GLN A 221 22.44 -2.21 -7.90
C GLN A 221 22.11 -2.81 -6.53
N ILE A 222 21.39 -2.07 -5.70
CA ILE A 222 21.22 -2.40 -4.27
C ILE A 222 19.81 -2.93 -3.98
N PHE A 223 18.77 -2.28 -4.49
CA PHE A 223 17.38 -2.60 -4.14
C PHE A 223 16.73 -3.61 -5.08
N LEU A 224 16.95 -3.47 -6.39
CA LEU A 224 16.27 -4.28 -7.41
C LEU A 224 16.39 -5.79 -7.17
N PRO A 225 17.57 -6.37 -6.84
CA PRO A 225 17.67 -7.81 -6.57
C PRO A 225 16.78 -8.26 -5.40
N GLN A 226 16.68 -7.43 -4.37
CA GLN A 226 15.91 -7.75 -3.18
C GLN A 226 14.40 -7.58 -3.41
N TYR A 227 13.99 -6.56 -4.15
CA TYR A 227 12.60 -6.44 -4.56
C TYR A 227 12.17 -7.58 -5.48
N GLN A 228 13.03 -8.03 -6.41
CA GLN A 228 12.76 -9.22 -7.22
C GLN A 228 12.59 -10.49 -6.36
N LYS A 229 13.36 -10.62 -5.29
CA LYS A 229 13.21 -11.72 -4.31
C LYS A 229 11.86 -11.65 -3.59
N LEU A 230 11.44 -10.45 -3.16
CA LEU A 230 10.15 -10.21 -2.49
C LEU A 230 8.96 -10.45 -3.41
N THR A 231 8.97 -9.87 -4.60
CA THR A 231 7.88 -10.00 -5.58
C THR A 231 7.71 -11.44 -6.04
N LYS A 232 8.84 -12.11 -6.34
CA LYS A 232 8.83 -13.53 -6.67
C LYS A 232 8.21 -14.37 -5.55
N ALA A 233 8.56 -14.12 -4.30
CA ALA A 233 8.01 -14.86 -3.18
C ALA A 233 6.49 -14.64 -3.02
N CYS A 234 5.99 -13.41 -3.25
CA CYS A 234 4.55 -13.13 -3.29
C CYS A 234 3.86 -13.93 -4.40
N HIS A 235 4.41 -13.89 -5.61
CA HIS A 235 3.83 -14.60 -6.76
C HIS A 235 3.86 -16.12 -6.57
N ASP A 236 4.94 -16.68 -5.99
CA ASP A 236 5.03 -18.11 -5.65
C ASP A 236 3.95 -18.55 -4.62
N MET A 237 3.39 -17.61 -3.85
CA MET A 237 2.31 -17.81 -2.89
C MET A 237 0.91 -17.42 -3.45
N ASP A 238 0.80 -17.20 -4.76
CA ASP A 238 -0.43 -16.70 -5.41
C ASP A 238 -0.94 -15.38 -4.79
N MET A 239 -0.05 -14.47 -4.47
CA MET A 239 -0.36 -13.12 -4.01
C MET A 239 0.17 -12.07 -4.98
N PHE A 240 -0.53 -10.93 -5.06
CA PHE A 240 -0.03 -9.71 -5.67
C PHE A 240 0.84 -8.93 -4.67
N ILE A 241 1.64 -8.00 -5.18
CA ILE A 241 2.41 -7.07 -4.36
C ILE A 241 2.32 -5.65 -4.92
N CYS A 242 1.82 -4.74 -4.08
CA CYS A 242 1.79 -3.30 -4.36
C CYS A 242 2.89 -2.62 -3.56
N VAL A 243 3.75 -1.84 -4.19
CA VAL A 243 4.70 -1.00 -3.47
C VAL A 243 4.08 0.36 -3.18
N HIS A 244 4.13 0.79 -1.92
CA HIS A 244 3.87 2.17 -1.55
C HIS A 244 5.20 2.91 -1.45
N SER A 245 5.28 4.07 -2.06
CA SER A 245 6.37 5.02 -1.84
C SER A 245 5.86 6.44 -1.96
N CYS A 246 6.00 7.20 -0.87
CA CYS A 246 5.84 8.64 -0.90
C CYS A 246 6.94 9.31 -1.73
N GLY A 247 6.69 10.56 -2.11
CA GLY A 247 7.64 11.42 -2.79
C GLY A 247 7.64 11.32 -4.32
N CYS A 248 8.52 12.12 -4.93
CA CYS A 248 8.70 12.18 -6.38
C CYS A 248 9.58 11.00 -6.84
N VAL A 249 8.96 9.85 -7.05
CA VAL A 249 9.64 8.59 -7.40
C VAL A 249 9.31 8.06 -8.79
N GLY A 250 8.61 8.85 -9.61
CA GLY A 250 8.24 8.48 -10.99
C GLY A 250 9.42 8.00 -11.85
N ALA A 251 10.63 8.48 -11.60
CA ALA A 251 11.85 8.02 -12.27
C ALA A 251 12.21 6.54 -11.95
N LEU A 252 11.69 5.97 -10.85
CA LEU A 252 11.94 4.59 -10.44
C LEU A 252 10.88 3.61 -10.97
N VAL A 253 9.78 4.09 -11.54
CA VAL A 253 8.69 3.23 -12.04
C VAL A 253 9.17 2.16 -13.03
N PRO A 254 10.07 2.42 -14.00
CA PRO A 254 10.63 1.36 -14.84
C PRO A 254 11.33 0.25 -14.06
N LEU A 255 11.97 0.59 -12.94
CA LEU A 255 12.66 -0.36 -12.08
C LEU A 255 11.70 -1.10 -11.14
N MET A 256 10.60 -0.47 -10.73
CA MET A 256 9.51 -1.16 -10.02
C MET A 256 8.87 -2.24 -10.91
N ILE A 257 8.69 -1.95 -12.20
CA ILE A 257 8.23 -2.93 -13.19
C ILE A 257 9.25 -4.07 -13.35
N GLU A 258 10.53 -3.74 -13.48
CA GLU A 258 11.63 -4.72 -13.58
C GLU A 258 11.75 -5.58 -12.32
N ALA A 259 11.43 -5.01 -11.16
CA ALA A 259 11.34 -5.73 -9.88
C ALA A 259 10.17 -6.72 -9.81
N GLY A 260 9.14 -6.54 -10.64
CA GLY A 260 7.98 -7.41 -10.71
C GLY A 260 6.83 -6.99 -9.78
N PHE A 261 6.77 -5.73 -9.35
CA PHE A 261 5.60 -5.22 -8.65
C PHE A 261 4.36 -5.22 -9.56
N ASP A 262 3.20 -5.57 -9.01
CA ASP A 262 1.92 -5.59 -9.74
C ASP A 262 1.26 -4.22 -9.76
N ALA A 263 1.48 -3.44 -8.70
CA ALA A 263 0.94 -2.10 -8.54
C ALA A 263 1.90 -1.19 -7.79
N TRP A 264 1.74 0.11 -8.02
CA TRP A 264 2.37 1.17 -7.25
C TRP A 264 1.29 2.04 -6.60
N GLU A 265 1.46 2.35 -5.33
CA GLU A 265 0.67 3.33 -4.61
C GLU A 265 1.52 4.59 -4.44
N GLY A 266 1.39 5.52 -5.39
CA GLY A 266 2.21 6.71 -5.49
C GLY A 266 1.59 7.93 -4.83
N GLN A 267 2.43 8.95 -4.56
CA GLN A 267 2.00 10.25 -4.06
C GLN A 267 1.70 11.19 -5.23
N GLU A 268 0.42 11.47 -5.43
CA GLU A 268 -0.09 12.29 -6.53
C GLU A 268 0.52 13.71 -6.57
N SER A 269 0.60 14.38 -5.42
CA SER A 269 1.12 15.75 -5.34
C SER A 269 2.60 15.88 -5.72
N ALA A 270 3.35 14.78 -5.79
CA ALA A 270 4.76 14.74 -6.10
C ALA A 270 5.08 14.17 -7.50
N ASN A 271 4.08 13.56 -8.18
CA ASN A 271 4.28 12.87 -9.46
C ASN A 271 3.22 13.30 -10.48
N ASP A 272 3.57 13.35 -11.76
CA ASP A 272 2.60 13.41 -12.86
C ASP A 272 2.05 12.00 -13.14
N LEU A 273 1.02 11.59 -12.39
CA LEU A 273 0.45 10.25 -12.51
C LEU A 273 -0.13 9.99 -13.90
N LYS A 274 -0.65 11.02 -14.57
CA LYS A 274 -1.12 10.87 -15.93
C LYS A 274 0.02 10.50 -16.88
N GLU A 275 1.17 11.18 -16.78
CA GLU A 275 2.36 10.84 -17.57
C GLU A 275 2.83 9.41 -17.25
N VAL A 276 2.81 9.01 -15.98
CA VAL A 276 3.17 7.65 -15.55
C VAL A 276 2.22 6.63 -16.17
N MET A 277 0.90 6.84 -16.09
CA MET A 277 -0.10 5.93 -16.66
C MET A 277 -0.01 5.86 -18.19
N ASP A 278 0.17 6.98 -18.87
CA ASP A 278 0.33 7.01 -20.34
C ASP A 278 1.54 6.18 -20.81
N ARG A 279 2.61 6.13 -19.99
CA ARG A 279 3.85 5.40 -20.34
C ARG A 279 3.85 3.96 -19.84
N TYR A 280 3.35 3.69 -18.66
CA TYR A 280 3.58 2.44 -17.93
C TYR A 280 2.31 1.71 -17.49
N GLY A 281 1.13 2.30 -17.66
CA GLY A 281 -0.14 1.74 -17.17
C GLY A 281 -0.47 0.35 -17.71
N LYS A 282 0.11 -0.06 -18.85
CA LYS A 282 -0.02 -1.44 -19.36
C LYS A 282 0.81 -2.46 -18.57
N SER A 283 1.86 -2.00 -17.89
CA SER A 283 2.83 -2.88 -17.19
C SER A 283 2.69 -2.84 -15.67
N LEU A 284 2.23 -1.71 -15.11
CA LEU A 284 2.06 -1.50 -13.69
C LEU A 284 0.69 -0.90 -13.41
N ALA A 285 -0.04 -1.44 -12.45
CA ALA A 285 -1.27 -0.83 -11.99
C ALA A 285 -0.96 0.36 -11.06
N GLU A 286 -1.84 1.38 -11.06
CA GLU A 286 -1.72 2.54 -10.18
C GLU A 286 -2.80 2.54 -9.12
N CYS A 287 -2.43 2.76 -7.86
CA CYS A 287 -3.34 2.94 -6.74
C CYS A 287 -3.22 4.37 -6.24
N VAL A 288 -4.26 5.17 -6.43
CA VAL A 288 -4.22 6.62 -6.22
C VAL A 288 -5.05 7.02 -5.01
N TYR A 289 -4.49 7.93 -4.21
CA TYR A 289 -5.27 8.63 -3.19
C TYR A 289 -5.85 9.90 -3.78
N PHE A 290 -7.14 10.13 -3.67
CA PHE A 290 -7.69 11.44 -3.91
C PHE A 290 -8.74 11.83 -2.87
N GLU A 291 -8.80 13.11 -2.60
CA GLU A 291 -9.56 13.68 -1.51
C GLU A 291 -10.60 14.66 -2.02
N LEU A 292 -11.81 14.54 -1.49
CA LEU A 292 -12.90 15.48 -1.72
C LEU A 292 -13.11 16.28 -0.44
N THR A 293 -12.79 17.58 -0.49
CA THR A 293 -12.83 18.43 0.70
C THR A 293 -14.27 18.75 1.15
N GLU A 294 -14.43 19.18 2.39
CA GLU A 294 -15.75 19.55 2.94
C GLU A 294 -16.40 20.72 2.19
N GLU A 295 -15.58 21.66 1.68
CA GLU A 295 -16.03 22.86 0.98
C GLU A 295 -16.59 22.59 -0.41
N MET A 296 -16.17 21.48 -1.05
CA MET A 296 -16.63 21.15 -2.39
C MET A 296 -18.16 20.96 -2.43
N SER A 297 -18.81 21.57 -3.40
CA SER A 297 -20.18 21.24 -3.78
C SER A 297 -20.26 19.82 -4.34
N GLY A 298 -21.47 19.26 -4.45
CA GLY A 298 -21.67 17.95 -5.07
C GLY A 298 -21.18 17.89 -6.52
N GLU A 299 -21.38 18.96 -7.29
CA GLU A 299 -20.96 19.05 -8.70
C GLU A 299 -19.43 19.17 -8.84
N GLU A 300 -18.77 19.92 -7.96
CA GLU A 300 -17.30 20.00 -7.93
C GLU A 300 -16.68 18.64 -7.56
N ALA A 301 -17.23 17.95 -6.56
CA ALA A 301 -16.78 16.63 -6.16
C ALA A 301 -16.94 15.60 -7.31
N LYS A 302 -18.08 15.61 -8.03
CA LYS A 302 -18.28 14.78 -9.22
C LYS A 302 -17.27 15.10 -10.31
N ALA A 303 -17.00 16.39 -10.57
CA ALA A 303 -16.02 16.79 -11.57
C ALA A 303 -14.63 16.26 -11.26
N VAL A 304 -14.23 16.21 -9.99
CA VAL A 304 -12.97 15.59 -9.54
C VAL A 304 -12.97 14.10 -9.84
N VAL A 305 -14.02 13.37 -9.45
CA VAL A 305 -14.14 11.93 -9.72
C VAL A 305 -14.06 11.63 -11.22
N HIS A 306 -14.79 12.37 -12.05
CA HIS A 306 -14.79 12.22 -13.51
C HIS A 306 -13.40 12.47 -14.10
N LYS A 307 -12.70 13.54 -13.63
CA LYS A 307 -11.36 13.88 -14.07
C LYS A 307 -10.40 12.71 -13.85
N TYR A 308 -10.36 12.11 -12.65
CA TYR A 308 -9.49 10.99 -12.37
C TYR A 308 -9.77 9.78 -13.26
N VAL A 309 -11.04 9.44 -13.49
CA VAL A 309 -11.42 8.35 -14.39
C VAL A 309 -10.99 8.63 -15.82
N ASP A 310 -11.19 9.87 -16.31
CA ASP A 310 -10.83 10.26 -17.67
C ASP A 310 -9.31 10.33 -17.89
N GLU A 311 -8.54 10.75 -16.89
CA GLU A 311 -7.10 10.93 -17.00
C GLU A 311 -6.31 9.62 -16.77
N LEU A 312 -6.77 8.75 -15.85
CA LEU A 312 -6.01 7.57 -15.42
C LEU A 312 -6.66 6.25 -15.88
N GLY A 313 -7.92 6.29 -16.31
CA GLY A 313 -8.69 5.07 -16.61
C GLY A 313 -8.44 4.43 -17.98
N ALA A 314 -7.61 5.01 -18.86
CA ALA A 314 -7.46 4.58 -20.24
C ALA A 314 -7.03 3.11 -20.40
N ASP A 315 -6.04 2.67 -19.66
CA ASP A 315 -5.54 1.29 -19.66
C ASP A 315 -6.31 0.37 -18.71
N ARG A 316 -7.29 0.90 -17.95
CA ARG A 316 -8.10 0.17 -16.98
C ARG A 316 -7.28 -0.51 -15.87
N ARG A 317 -6.09 0.00 -15.59
CA ARG A 317 -5.18 -0.47 -14.54
C ARG A 317 -5.02 0.56 -13.41
N PHE A 318 -6.14 1.15 -13.05
CA PHE A 318 -6.23 2.18 -12.04
C PHE A 318 -7.24 1.78 -10.96
N ALA A 319 -6.83 1.87 -9.71
CA ALA A 319 -7.69 1.80 -8.53
C ALA A 319 -7.51 3.07 -7.70
N CYS A 320 -8.46 3.39 -6.87
CA CYS A 320 -8.33 4.56 -6.01
C CYS A 320 -8.67 4.27 -4.55
N ARG A 321 -8.23 5.18 -3.69
CA ARG A 321 -8.69 5.34 -2.32
C ARG A 321 -9.35 6.70 -2.23
N LEU A 322 -10.68 6.73 -2.36
CA LEU A 322 -11.46 7.96 -2.38
C LEU A 322 -11.85 8.36 -0.95
N PHE A 323 -11.27 9.45 -0.47
CA PHE A 323 -11.63 10.05 0.80
C PHE A 323 -12.59 11.21 0.59
N ASP A 324 -13.81 11.10 1.12
CA ASP A 324 -14.81 12.17 1.12
C ASP A 324 -14.97 12.70 2.54
N TYR A 325 -14.44 13.89 2.80
CA TYR A 325 -14.49 14.50 4.12
C TYR A 325 -15.87 15.11 4.46
N LYS A 326 -16.76 15.31 3.48
CA LYS A 326 -18.11 15.81 3.72
C LYS A 326 -19.06 14.68 4.05
N LYS A 327 -19.30 14.47 5.34
CA LYS A 327 -20.12 13.36 5.86
C LYS A 327 -21.53 13.28 5.26
N GLU A 328 -22.15 14.41 4.92
CA GLU A 328 -23.48 14.47 4.33
C GLU A 328 -23.56 13.85 2.94
N ARG A 329 -22.44 13.71 2.24
CA ARG A 329 -22.39 13.01 0.94
C ARG A 329 -22.44 11.49 1.09
N GLY A 330 -22.10 10.96 2.27
CA GLY A 330 -22.09 9.52 2.52
C GLY A 330 -21.25 8.78 1.47
N PHE A 331 -21.83 7.81 0.78
CA PHE A 331 -21.17 7.05 -0.29
C PHE A 331 -21.45 7.56 -1.70
N SER A 332 -22.17 8.70 -1.86
CA SER A 332 -22.62 9.16 -3.17
C SER A 332 -21.51 9.40 -4.19
N MET A 333 -20.31 9.82 -3.74
CA MET A 333 -19.17 10.00 -4.63
C MET A 333 -18.49 8.68 -5.02
N SER A 334 -18.54 7.68 -4.15
CA SER A 334 -18.12 6.32 -4.49
C SER A 334 -19.10 5.67 -5.49
N GLU A 335 -20.39 5.93 -5.35
CA GLU A 335 -21.43 5.50 -6.30
C GLU A 335 -21.26 6.22 -7.65
N GLU A 336 -20.95 7.51 -7.65
CA GLU A 336 -20.62 8.27 -8.86
C GLU A 336 -19.38 7.72 -9.58
N LEU A 337 -18.31 7.40 -8.82
CA LEU A 337 -17.11 6.75 -9.35
C LEU A 337 -17.46 5.43 -10.05
N TYR A 338 -18.29 4.60 -9.39
CA TYR A 338 -18.77 3.35 -9.96
C TYR A 338 -19.52 3.60 -11.29
N LEU A 339 -20.57 4.40 -11.26
CA LEU A 339 -21.44 4.65 -12.42
C LEU A 339 -20.67 5.25 -13.60
N TYR A 340 -19.82 6.23 -13.33
CA TYR A 340 -19.07 6.91 -14.38
C TYR A 340 -18.01 5.97 -15.01
N SER A 341 -17.23 5.29 -14.21
CA SER A 341 -16.23 4.35 -14.71
C SER A 341 -16.88 3.14 -15.39
N ARG A 342 -18.02 2.66 -14.87
CA ARG A 342 -18.80 1.57 -15.47
C ARG A 342 -19.29 1.92 -16.88
N MET A 343 -19.68 3.18 -17.09
CA MET A 343 -20.06 3.69 -18.40
C MET A 343 -18.85 3.79 -19.33
N LYS A 344 -17.75 4.40 -18.87
CA LYS A 344 -16.51 4.57 -19.64
C LYS A 344 -15.88 3.25 -20.05
N TYR A 345 -15.95 2.24 -19.21
CA TYR A 345 -15.37 0.92 -19.50
C TYR A 345 -16.21 0.05 -20.45
N LEU A 346 -17.39 0.52 -20.89
CA LEU A 346 -18.14 -0.09 -21.98
C LEU A 346 -17.70 0.43 -23.37
N GLU A 347 -17.11 1.64 -23.40
CA GLU A 347 -16.59 2.22 -24.65
C GLU A 347 -15.28 1.55 -25.04
#